data_9988b46f0b8ed6a3a48509bd07c00e2c
#
_entry.id   9988b46f0b8ed6a3a48509bd07c00e2c
#
_cell.length_a   1.000
_cell.length_b   1.000
_cell.length_c   1.000
_cell.angle_alpha   90.00
_cell.angle_beta   90.00
_cell.angle_gamma   90.00
#
_symmetry.space_group_name_H-M   'P 1'
#
loop_
_entity.id
_entity.type
_entity.pdbx_description
1 polymer ?
#
loop_
_entity_poly.entity_id
_entity_poly.type
_entity_poly.pdbx_seq_one_letter_code
_entity_poly.pdbx_strand_id
1 'polypeptide(L)'
;MKNMLIVLSALLIALPQIANAWSGQPGSTSLQKKNAIAASEDIATRRSFLSNLATASTLVATTITSYPSLASAADDELIDCYFGCGCFWHVQHEFVEAEKSILSRTDDQITSRAGYAGGKAGALDGKVCYHNAGNVADYGKLGHAEVVSMRIPSNKFYDFAVEYCKLFDKDGFRPDQFGDRGTEYRNLVGIPGGKNSPYAELLVKASVATGDKLDFAVGKGDDRDVPKVSFIMDTAEYPSFVAEQYHQFHDGFNWGEDYPKSYNSLAAAFAKKGEDFGKCPNGLIGIGVGGL
;
A
#
# COMPACT_ATOMS: atom_id res chain seq x y z
N MET A 1 61.87 -30.72 -4.10
CA MET A 1 61.78 -32.20 -4.21
C MET A 1 60.37 -32.61 -3.82
N LYS A 2 59.77 -33.40 -4.68
CA LYS A 2 58.46 -34.07 -4.63
C LYS A 2 57.24 -33.26 -5.06
N ASN A 3 56.93 -33.45 -6.32
CA ASN A 3 55.69 -33.25 -7.05
C ASN A 3 54.53 -34.01 -6.39
N MET A 4 53.36 -33.37 -6.36
CA MET A 4 52.09 -34.11 -6.25
C MET A 4 51.10 -33.52 -7.24
N LEU A 5 50.93 -34.22 -8.33
CA LEU A 5 49.85 -34.07 -9.33
C LEU A 5 48.56 -34.45 -8.64
N ILE A 6 47.55 -33.57 -8.69
CA ILE A 6 46.16 -33.93 -8.42
C ILE A 6 45.40 -33.93 -9.73
N VAL A 7 44.92 -35.10 -10.08
CA VAL A 7 44.13 -35.42 -11.28
C VAL A 7 42.70 -34.86 -11.06
N LEU A 8 42.26 -33.95 -11.96
CA LEU A 8 40.86 -33.57 -12.08
C LEU A 8 40.14 -34.65 -12.90
N SER A 9 39.31 -35.42 -12.27
CA SER A 9 38.32 -36.27 -12.93
C SER A 9 37.08 -35.44 -13.25
N ALA A 10 36.86 -35.14 -14.51
CA ALA A 10 35.62 -34.58 -15.02
C ALA A 10 34.53 -35.63 -15.02
N LEU A 11 33.50 -35.42 -14.22
CA LEU A 11 32.28 -36.21 -14.27
C LEU A 11 31.27 -35.48 -15.14
N LEU A 12 31.15 -35.85 -16.41
CA LEU A 12 30.05 -35.47 -17.29
C LEU A 12 28.79 -36.23 -16.85
N ILE A 13 27.87 -35.53 -16.24
CA ILE A 13 26.50 -36.06 -16.06
C ILE A 13 25.65 -35.54 -17.21
N ALA A 14 25.29 -36.46 -18.12
CA ALA A 14 24.36 -36.21 -19.21
C ALA A 14 22.96 -35.96 -18.67
N LEU A 15 22.40 -34.81 -18.95
CA LEU A 15 21.00 -34.51 -18.79
C LEU A 15 20.20 -35.07 -19.98
N PRO A 16 19.13 -35.82 -19.79
CA PRO A 16 18.23 -36.18 -20.88
C PRO A 16 17.41 -34.95 -21.29
N GLN A 17 17.46 -34.62 -22.56
CA GLN A 17 16.55 -33.70 -23.21
C GLN A 17 15.13 -34.30 -23.19
N ILE A 18 14.22 -33.72 -22.43
CA ILE A 18 12.79 -33.93 -22.61
C ILE A 18 12.27 -32.75 -23.43
N ALA A 19 12.35 -32.90 -24.75
CA ALA A 19 11.50 -32.14 -25.64
C ALA A 19 10.25 -32.99 -25.85
N ASN A 20 9.05 -32.45 -25.43
CA ASN A 20 7.88 -32.50 -26.30
C ASN A 20 6.61 -32.05 -25.58
N ALA A 21 5.91 -31.19 -26.30
CA ALA A 21 4.48 -31.11 -26.41
C ALA A 21 3.72 -30.54 -25.18
N TRP A 22 3.64 -29.22 -25.14
CA TRP A 22 2.47 -28.59 -24.52
C TRP A 22 1.79 -27.68 -25.56
N SER A 23 1.01 -28.31 -26.46
CA SER A 23 -0.08 -27.67 -27.20
C SER A 23 -1.37 -27.97 -26.43
N GLY A 24 -1.60 -27.20 -25.37
CA GLY A 24 -2.86 -27.24 -24.62
C GLY A 24 -3.22 -25.80 -24.28
N GLN A 25 -4.20 -25.25 -24.98
CA GLN A 25 -4.85 -24.02 -24.55
C GLN A 25 -5.41 -24.24 -23.14
N PRO A 26 -5.16 -23.35 -22.18
CA PRO A 26 -5.82 -23.42 -20.90
C PRO A 26 -7.30 -23.08 -21.09
N GLY A 27 -8.15 -24.09 -21.01
CA GLY A 27 -9.57 -23.89 -20.87
C GLY A 27 -9.83 -23.07 -19.62
N SER A 28 -10.35 -21.85 -19.76
CA SER A 28 -10.78 -21.04 -18.62
C SER A 28 -11.81 -21.82 -17.84
N THR A 29 -11.50 -22.20 -16.62
CA THR A 29 -12.46 -22.88 -15.73
C THR A 29 -13.65 -21.96 -15.49
N SER A 30 -14.84 -22.54 -15.34
CA SER A 30 -16.11 -21.79 -15.11
C SER A 30 -16.05 -20.85 -13.90
N LEU A 31 -15.14 -21.11 -12.95
CA LEU A 31 -14.88 -20.25 -11.80
C LEU A 31 -14.19 -18.94 -12.17
N GLN A 32 -13.21 -18.98 -13.08
CA GLN A 32 -12.53 -17.74 -13.52
C GLN A 32 -13.45 -16.81 -14.32
N LYS A 33 -14.36 -17.41 -15.13
CA LYS A 33 -15.38 -16.60 -15.82
C LYS A 33 -16.37 -15.96 -14.85
N LYS A 34 -16.83 -16.68 -13.82
CA LYS A 34 -17.73 -16.09 -12.80
C LYS A 34 -17.08 -14.95 -12.03
N ASN A 35 -15.81 -15.08 -11.68
CA ASN A 35 -15.10 -14.03 -10.94
C ASN A 35 -14.79 -12.80 -11.81
N ALA A 36 -14.53 -12.96 -13.10
CA ALA A 36 -14.34 -11.84 -14.03
C ALA A 36 -15.68 -11.10 -14.28
N ILE A 37 -16.79 -11.81 -14.34
CA ILE A 37 -18.14 -11.22 -14.51
C ILE A 37 -18.53 -10.46 -13.23
N ALA A 38 -18.27 -11.00 -12.04
CA ALA A 38 -18.58 -10.31 -10.78
C ALA A 38 -17.76 -9.01 -10.61
N ALA A 39 -16.48 -9.02 -10.99
CA ALA A 39 -15.64 -7.82 -11.00
C ALA A 39 -16.13 -6.77 -12.04
N SER A 40 -16.59 -7.23 -13.19
CA SER A 40 -17.12 -6.37 -14.27
C SER A 40 -18.48 -5.75 -13.91
N GLU A 41 -19.36 -6.46 -13.25
CA GLU A 41 -20.66 -5.94 -12.81
C GLU A 41 -20.49 -4.87 -11.72
N ASP A 42 -19.56 -5.04 -10.82
CA ASP A 42 -19.26 -4.08 -9.75
C ASP A 42 -18.64 -2.78 -10.31
N ILE A 43 -17.84 -2.86 -11.37
CA ILE A 43 -17.27 -1.71 -12.10
C ILE A 43 -18.36 -0.99 -12.95
N ALA A 44 -19.27 -1.73 -13.58
CA ALA A 44 -20.35 -1.15 -14.36
C ALA A 44 -21.34 -0.37 -13.49
N THR A 45 -21.65 -0.88 -12.30
CA THR A 45 -22.53 -0.21 -11.32
C THR A 45 -21.93 1.10 -10.83
N ARG A 46 -20.60 1.21 -10.80
CA ARG A 46 -19.87 2.40 -10.37
C ARG A 46 -19.79 3.50 -11.41
N ARG A 47 -19.72 3.16 -12.70
CA ARG A 47 -19.84 4.15 -13.78
C ARG A 47 -21.22 4.80 -13.79
N SER A 48 -22.27 4.05 -13.48
CA SER A 48 -23.63 4.60 -13.38
C SER A 48 -23.82 5.51 -12.16
N PHE A 49 -23.08 5.30 -11.08
CA PHE A 49 -23.12 6.17 -9.90
C PHE A 49 -22.51 7.56 -10.19
N LEU A 50 -21.42 7.62 -10.94
CA LEU A 50 -20.80 8.89 -11.34
C LEU A 50 -21.58 9.63 -12.41
N SER A 51 -22.28 8.90 -13.32
CA SER A 51 -23.13 9.51 -14.35
C SER A 51 -24.39 10.15 -13.75
N ASN A 52 -24.92 9.62 -12.66
CA ASN A 52 -26.10 10.20 -11.98
C ASN A 52 -25.78 11.46 -11.17
N LEU A 53 -24.53 11.69 -10.78
CA LEU A 53 -24.10 12.96 -10.19
C LEU A 53 -23.96 14.09 -11.20
N ALA A 54 -23.64 13.76 -12.47
CA ALA A 54 -23.48 14.75 -13.53
C ALA A 54 -24.81 15.28 -14.10
N THR A 55 -25.92 14.56 -13.94
CA THR A 55 -27.25 14.94 -14.46
C THR A 55 -28.13 15.75 -13.49
N ALA A 56 -27.70 15.92 -12.24
CA ALA A 56 -28.44 16.73 -11.26
C ALA A 56 -28.10 18.23 -11.29
N SER A 57 -27.26 18.70 -12.22
CA SER A 57 -26.80 20.09 -12.31
C SER A 57 -27.57 20.98 -13.30
N THR A 58 -28.76 20.62 -13.72
CA THR A 58 -29.59 21.52 -14.54
C THR A 58 -30.93 21.77 -13.86
N LEU A 59 -31.14 23.04 -13.58
CA LEU A 59 -32.37 23.69 -13.11
C LEU A 59 -32.60 23.78 -11.58
N VAL A 60 -31.94 24.72 -10.95
CA VAL A 60 -32.61 25.72 -10.08
C VAL A 60 -31.79 27.01 -10.13
N ALA A 61 -32.22 27.94 -10.96
CA ALA A 61 -31.85 29.35 -10.83
C ALA A 61 -32.68 29.98 -9.70
N THR A 62 -32.03 30.91 -9.01
CA THR A 62 -32.59 31.91 -8.09
C THR A 62 -32.98 31.45 -6.68
N THR A 63 -32.01 31.52 -5.81
CA THR A 63 -31.98 32.39 -4.63
C THR A 63 -30.55 32.39 -4.09
N ILE A 64 -29.86 33.51 -4.23
CA ILE A 64 -28.58 33.73 -3.56
C ILE A 64 -28.88 33.93 -2.08
N THR A 65 -29.04 32.85 -1.36
CA THR A 65 -28.81 32.81 0.09
C THR A 65 -27.30 32.71 0.24
N SER A 66 -26.70 33.76 0.73
CA SER A 66 -25.29 33.76 1.16
C SER A 66 -25.13 32.66 2.18
N TYR A 67 -24.65 31.49 1.74
CA TYR A 67 -24.11 30.51 2.64
C TYR A 67 -22.91 31.16 3.33
N PRO A 68 -22.85 31.15 4.68
CA PRO A 68 -21.63 31.56 5.33
C PRO A 68 -20.53 30.70 4.78
N SER A 69 -19.47 31.35 4.31
CA SER A 69 -18.23 30.69 3.90
C SER A 69 -17.79 29.75 5.01
N LEU A 70 -17.87 28.43 4.78
CA LEU A 70 -17.30 27.39 5.63
C LEU A 70 -15.77 27.36 5.54
N ALA A 71 -15.18 28.45 5.10
CA ALA A 71 -13.73 28.63 5.04
C ALA A 71 -13.31 29.39 6.30
N SER A 72 -13.12 28.72 7.44
CA SER A 72 -12.29 29.27 8.53
C SER A 72 -12.08 28.42 9.77
N ALA A 73 -12.45 27.14 9.83
CA ALA A 73 -12.17 26.32 11.01
C ALA A 73 -11.67 24.89 10.72
N ALA A 74 -11.49 24.54 9.44
CA ALA A 74 -11.06 23.19 9.04
C ALA A 74 -9.59 23.14 8.56
N ASP A 75 -8.88 24.25 8.57
CA ASP A 75 -7.55 24.31 7.91
C ASP A 75 -6.44 23.64 8.71
N ASP A 76 -6.66 23.30 9.99
CA ASP A 76 -5.66 22.68 10.86
C ASP A 76 -6.08 21.29 11.41
N GLU A 77 -7.22 20.72 10.98
CA GLU A 77 -7.63 19.41 11.46
C GLU A 77 -6.70 18.33 10.88
N LEU A 78 -6.03 17.60 11.79
CA LEU A 78 -5.19 16.46 11.42
C LEU A 78 -6.05 15.22 11.26
N ILE A 79 -5.83 14.49 10.17
CA ILE A 79 -6.44 13.19 9.92
C ILE A 79 -5.41 12.09 9.93
N ASP A 80 -5.79 10.93 10.45
CA ASP A 80 -5.03 9.70 10.32
C ASP A 80 -5.48 8.98 9.04
N CYS A 81 -4.54 8.72 8.14
CA CYS A 81 -4.78 8.00 6.90
C CYS A 81 -3.63 7.04 6.62
N TYR A 82 -3.84 6.13 5.67
CA TYR A 82 -2.77 5.26 5.18
C TYR A 82 -2.90 4.98 3.69
N PHE A 83 -1.76 4.68 3.06
CA PHE A 83 -1.67 4.30 1.66
C PHE A 83 -0.83 3.03 1.53
N GLY A 84 -1.27 2.09 0.71
CA GLY A 84 -0.56 0.85 0.42
C GLY A 84 -0.56 0.56 -1.07
N CYS A 85 0.60 0.19 -1.59
CA CYS A 85 0.77 -0.24 -2.97
C CYS A 85 2.14 -0.93 -3.15
N GLY A 86 2.20 -2.24 -2.90
CA GLY A 86 3.45 -3.00 -2.91
C GLY A 86 4.23 -2.87 -1.61
N CYS A 87 5.54 -2.99 -1.68
CA CYS A 87 6.41 -2.94 -0.52
C CYS A 87 6.38 -1.58 0.17
N PHE A 88 6.10 -1.58 1.46
CA PHE A 88 6.02 -0.35 2.26
C PHE A 88 7.36 0.38 2.41
N TRP A 89 8.52 -0.25 2.16
CA TRP A 89 9.82 0.43 2.22
C TRP A 89 9.91 1.55 1.20
N HIS A 90 9.59 1.24 -0.06
CA HIS A 90 9.52 2.25 -1.12
C HIS A 90 8.43 3.28 -0.84
N VAL A 91 7.22 2.82 -0.52
CA VAL A 91 6.08 3.70 -0.25
C VAL A 91 6.37 4.65 0.92
N GLN A 92 7.04 4.18 1.98
CA GLN A 92 7.42 5.03 3.11
C GLN A 92 8.40 6.12 2.70
N HIS A 93 9.40 5.81 1.89
CA HIS A 93 10.33 6.81 1.38
C HIS A 93 9.60 7.90 0.61
N GLU A 94 8.73 7.54 -0.32
CA GLU A 94 7.98 8.49 -1.14
C GLU A 94 7.08 9.40 -0.28
N PHE A 95 6.43 8.86 0.74
CA PHE A 95 5.61 9.68 1.64
C PHE A 95 6.42 10.52 2.64
N VAL A 96 7.60 10.10 3.04
CA VAL A 96 8.54 10.95 3.80
C VAL A 96 8.94 12.17 2.97
N GLU A 97 9.27 11.98 1.70
CA GLU A 97 9.59 13.09 0.79
C GLU A 97 8.36 13.97 0.50
N ALA A 98 7.16 13.37 0.42
CA ALA A 98 5.90 14.12 0.32
C ALA A 98 5.65 14.99 1.57
N GLU A 99 5.86 14.46 2.78
CA GLU A 99 5.73 15.24 4.03
C GLU A 99 6.72 16.41 4.07
N LYS A 100 7.96 16.21 3.62
CA LYS A 100 8.96 17.27 3.52
C LYS A 100 8.59 18.33 2.49
N SER A 101 8.17 17.93 1.32
CA SER A 101 7.88 18.84 0.21
C SER A 101 6.55 19.60 0.37
N ILE A 102 5.48 18.90 0.79
CA ILE A 102 4.13 19.46 0.90
C ILE A 102 3.93 20.22 2.22
N LEU A 103 4.48 19.69 3.32
CA LEU A 103 4.25 20.19 4.68
C LEU A 103 5.46 20.92 5.26
N SER A 104 6.61 20.92 4.56
CA SER A 104 7.88 21.46 5.06
C SER A 104 8.31 20.85 6.40
N ARG A 105 7.97 19.58 6.65
CA ARG A 105 8.32 18.87 7.86
C ARG A 105 9.82 18.58 7.93
N THR A 106 10.39 18.79 9.09
CA THR A 106 11.74 18.32 9.43
C THR A 106 11.72 16.84 9.78
N ASP A 107 12.87 16.18 9.79
CA ASP A 107 13.00 14.74 10.06
C ASP A 107 12.32 14.29 11.36
N ASP A 108 12.31 15.14 12.38
CA ASP A 108 11.70 14.87 13.68
C ASP A 108 10.17 15.08 13.72
N GLN A 109 9.59 15.65 12.66
CA GLN A 109 8.16 15.91 12.49
C GLN A 109 7.49 14.91 11.54
N ILE A 110 8.26 14.02 10.91
CA ILE A 110 7.74 13.00 10.00
C ILE A 110 6.80 12.05 10.74
N THR A 111 5.63 11.82 10.15
CA THR A 111 4.61 10.93 10.70
C THR A 111 4.41 9.64 9.92
N SER A 112 4.97 9.53 8.71
CA SER A 112 4.91 8.33 7.89
C SER A 112 5.54 7.13 8.60
N ARG A 113 4.75 6.07 8.78
CA ARG A 113 5.19 4.81 9.40
C ARG A 113 4.77 3.63 8.55
N ALA A 114 5.74 2.76 8.25
CA ALA A 114 5.44 1.46 7.68
C ALA A 114 4.57 0.65 8.64
N GLY A 115 3.61 -0.08 8.11
CA GLY A 115 2.64 -0.82 8.92
C GLY A 115 1.77 -1.76 8.11
N TYR A 116 0.75 -2.27 8.75
CA TYR A 116 -0.18 -3.26 8.22
C TYR A 116 -1.62 -2.78 8.38
N ALA A 117 -2.45 -2.91 7.34
CA ALA A 117 -3.86 -2.52 7.41
C ALA A 117 -4.74 -3.29 6.43
N GLY A 118 -6.04 -3.08 6.52
CA GLY A 118 -7.03 -3.56 5.56
C GLY A 118 -7.44 -5.02 5.75
N GLY A 119 -6.96 -5.71 6.79
CA GLY A 119 -7.42 -7.05 7.14
C GLY A 119 -8.71 -7.01 7.95
N LYS A 120 -9.49 -8.13 7.92
CA LYS A 120 -10.69 -8.30 8.74
C LYS A 120 -10.40 -8.73 10.17
N ALA A 121 -9.33 -9.49 10.36
CA ALA A 121 -8.96 -9.99 11.67
C ALA A 121 -8.26 -8.89 12.45
N GLY A 122 -8.67 -8.72 13.70
CA GLY A 122 -7.97 -7.87 14.65
C GLY A 122 -6.61 -8.45 15.02
N ALA A 123 -5.75 -7.61 15.56
CA ALA A 123 -4.49 -8.03 16.14
C ALA A 123 -4.72 -8.83 17.43
N LEU A 124 -3.95 -9.89 17.62
CA LEU A 124 -3.86 -10.56 18.90
C LEU A 124 -3.11 -9.66 19.89
N ASP A 125 -3.71 -9.36 21.03
CA ASP A 125 -3.15 -8.47 22.05
C ASP A 125 -2.74 -7.08 21.53
N GLY A 126 -3.46 -6.57 20.51
CA GLY A 126 -3.15 -5.28 19.89
C GLY A 126 -1.96 -5.28 18.95
N LYS A 127 -1.47 -6.46 18.51
CA LYS A 127 -0.31 -6.60 17.63
C LYS A 127 -0.68 -7.19 16.28
N VAL A 128 0.01 -6.70 15.27
CA VAL A 128 0.14 -7.33 13.95
C VAL A 128 1.63 -7.38 13.65
N CYS A 129 2.10 -8.53 13.22
CA CYS A 129 3.53 -8.80 13.05
C CYS A 129 3.84 -9.20 11.61
N TYR A 130 5.07 -8.94 11.19
CA TYR A 130 5.59 -9.50 9.96
C TYR A 130 5.60 -11.04 10.01
N HIS A 131 5.83 -11.67 8.87
CA HIS A 131 5.92 -13.12 8.76
C HIS A 131 6.91 -13.69 9.79
N ASN A 132 6.45 -14.67 10.56
CA ASN A 132 7.30 -15.31 11.55
C ASN A 132 7.01 -16.82 11.62
N ALA A 133 8.00 -17.60 12.05
CA ALA A 133 7.91 -19.06 12.06
C ALA A 133 6.75 -19.61 12.91
N GLY A 134 6.31 -18.86 13.93
CA GLY A 134 5.19 -19.21 14.80
C GLY A 134 3.83 -18.79 14.25
N ASN A 135 3.77 -18.05 13.14
CA ASN A 135 2.56 -17.40 12.63
C ASN A 135 1.83 -16.55 13.70
N VAL A 136 2.59 -15.99 14.66
CA VAL A 136 2.03 -15.18 15.74
C VAL A 136 1.66 -13.82 15.19
N ALA A 137 0.37 -13.50 15.21
CA ALA A 137 -0.17 -12.24 14.71
C ALA A 137 0.32 -11.86 13.29
N ASP A 138 0.64 -12.85 12.46
CA ASP A 138 1.18 -12.71 11.11
C ASP A 138 0.21 -11.90 10.23
N TYR A 139 0.69 -10.77 9.68
CA TYR A 139 -0.16 -9.81 8.97
C TYR A 139 -0.85 -10.42 7.75
N GLY A 140 -0.16 -11.28 7.00
CA GLY A 140 -0.74 -11.96 5.84
C GLY A 140 -1.84 -12.96 6.25
N LYS A 141 -1.64 -13.69 7.38
CA LYS A 141 -2.67 -14.60 7.93
C LYS A 141 -3.88 -13.83 8.46
N LEU A 142 -3.69 -12.62 8.97
CA LEU A 142 -4.75 -11.73 9.42
C LEU A 142 -5.41 -10.97 8.26
N GLY A 143 -4.95 -11.16 7.01
CA GLY A 143 -5.53 -10.54 5.82
C GLY A 143 -5.14 -9.08 5.62
N HIS A 144 -4.13 -8.58 6.33
CA HIS A 144 -3.62 -7.23 6.14
C HIS A 144 -2.72 -7.14 4.90
N ALA A 145 -2.53 -5.93 4.43
CA ALA A 145 -1.52 -5.58 3.44
C ALA A 145 -0.53 -4.58 4.05
N GLU A 146 0.62 -4.46 3.40
CA GLU A 146 1.62 -3.45 3.70
C GLU A 146 1.09 -2.06 3.36
N VAL A 147 1.24 -1.12 4.29
CA VAL A 147 0.79 0.26 4.16
C VAL A 147 1.80 1.22 4.79
N VAL A 148 1.65 2.48 4.46
CA VAL A 148 2.28 3.60 5.19
C VAL A 148 1.18 4.44 5.80
N SER A 149 1.13 4.50 7.11
CA SER A 149 0.21 5.35 7.87
C SER A 149 0.86 6.70 8.18
N MET A 150 0.04 7.75 8.21
CA MET A 150 0.50 9.09 8.49
C MET A 150 -0.62 9.95 9.09
N ARG A 151 -0.21 11.05 9.74
CA ARG A 151 -1.11 12.08 10.25
C ARG A 151 -0.82 13.39 9.53
N ILE A 152 -1.78 13.85 8.74
CA ILE A 152 -1.64 15.01 7.86
C ILE A 152 -2.80 16.00 8.03
N PRO A 153 -2.61 17.29 7.71
CA PRO A 153 -3.72 18.24 7.64
C PRO A 153 -4.76 17.82 6.60
N SER A 154 -6.02 17.89 6.97
CA SER A 154 -7.15 17.47 6.12
C SER A 154 -7.19 18.21 4.78
N ASN A 155 -6.86 19.49 4.78
CA ASN A 155 -6.78 20.35 3.58
C ASN A 155 -5.61 19.98 2.63
N LYS A 156 -4.68 19.12 3.07
CA LYS A 156 -3.54 18.63 2.28
C LYS A 156 -3.75 17.21 1.73
N PHE A 157 -4.84 16.56 2.10
CA PHE A 157 -5.10 15.18 1.66
C PHE A 157 -5.03 15.00 0.13
N TYR A 158 -5.56 15.98 -0.63
CA TYR A 158 -5.49 15.92 -2.10
C TYR A 158 -4.06 15.86 -2.63
N ASP A 159 -3.17 16.65 -2.05
CA ASP A 159 -1.77 16.69 -2.48
C ASP A 159 -1.09 15.32 -2.25
N PHE A 160 -1.35 14.68 -1.10
CA PHE A 160 -0.88 13.32 -0.80
C PHE A 160 -1.52 12.25 -1.70
N ALA A 161 -2.81 12.40 -2.02
CA ALA A 161 -3.48 11.51 -2.97
C ALA A 161 -2.87 11.60 -4.38
N VAL A 162 -2.41 12.78 -4.78
CA VAL A 162 -1.67 12.98 -6.05
C VAL A 162 -0.33 12.24 -6.00
N GLU A 163 0.43 12.35 -4.90
CA GLU A 163 1.70 11.60 -4.76
C GLU A 163 1.45 10.09 -4.82
N TYR A 164 0.42 9.58 -4.14
CA TYR A 164 0.04 8.18 -4.25
C TYR A 164 -0.23 7.76 -5.71
N CYS A 165 -1.03 8.51 -6.44
CA CYS A 165 -1.35 8.19 -7.84
C CYS A 165 -0.13 8.28 -8.77
N LYS A 166 0.90 9.04 -8.44
CA LYS A 166 2.15 9.11 -9.21
C LYS A 166 2.95 7.81 -9.17
N LEU A 167 2.79 6.98 -8.13
CA LEU A 167 3.47 5.71 -7.99
C LEU A 167 3.04 4.65 -9.02
N PHE A 168 2.04 4.96 -9.84
CA PHE A 168 1.50 4.06 -10.84
C PHE A 168 1.76 4.56 -12.26
N ASP A 169 1.95 3.62 -13.18
CA ASP A 169 1.98 3.89 -14.61
C ASP A 169 0.56 4.07 -15.19
N LYS A 170 0.47 4.32 -16.49
CA LYS A 170 -0.80 4.51 -17.20
C LYS A 170 -1.74 3.31 -17.16
N ASP A 171 -1.22 2.13 -16.90
CA ASP A 171 -1.95 0.87 -16.85
C ASP A 171 -2.28 0.45 -15.40
N GLY A 172 -1.93 1.30 -14.43
CA GLY A 172 -2.18 1.09 -13.01
C GLY A 172 -1.25 0.06 -12.37
N PHE A 173 -0.08 -0.16 -12.95
CA PHE A 173 0.98 -0.95 -12.35
C PHE A 173 1.97 -0.06 -11.61
N ARG A 174 2.71 -0.67 -10.71
CA ARG A 174 3.79 -0.05 -9.95
C ARG A 174 5.12 -0.44 -10.60
N PRO A 175 5.70 0.41 -11.47
CA PRO A 175 6.88 0.05 -12.25
C PRO A 175 8.08 -0.27 -11.36
N ASP A 176 8.23 0.46 -10.25
CA ASP A 176 9.36 0.32 -9.34
C ASP A 176 9.21 -0.90 -8.40
N GLN A 177 8.06 -1.56 -8.42
CA GLN A 177 7.73 -2.69 -7.54
C GLN A 177 7.04 -3.82 -8.32
N PHE A 178 7.55 -4.15 -9.47
CA PHE A 178 6.94 -5.14 -10.36
C PHE A 178 6.80 -6.53 -9.73
N GLY A 179 7.72 -6.90 -8.83
CA GLY A 179 7.75 -8.20 -8.15
C GLY A 179 6.78 -8.31 -6.95
N ASP A 180 6.35 -7.18 -6.38
CA ASP A 180 5.55 -7.15 -5.16
C ASP A 180 4.06 -7.21 -5.52
N ARG A 181 3.56 -8.43 -5.64
CA ARG A 181 2.19 -8.75 -6.05
C ARG A 181 1.53 -9.69 -5.04
N GLY A 182 0.21 -9.62 -5.01
CA GLY A 182 -0.61 -10.47 -4.14
C GLY A 182 -1.38 -9.68 -3.09
N THR A 183 -2.16 -10.37 -2.28
CA THR A 183 -3.06 -9.76 -1.29
C THR A 183 -2.33 -8.90 -0.26
N GLU A 184 -1.10 -9.25 0.06
CA GLU A 184 -0.27 -8.54 1.05
C GLU A 184 0.34 -7.24 0.49
N TYR A 185 0.34 -7.09 -0.84
CA TYR A 185 0.85 -5.92 -1.57
C TYR A 185 -0.23 -5.20 -2.37
N ARG A 186 -1.51 -5.51 -2.10
CA ARG A 186 -2.63 -4.88 -2.82
C ARG A 186 -2.69 -3.38 -2.61
N ASN A 187 -3.24 -2.68 -3.59
CA ASN A 187 -3.44 -1.24 -3.49
C ASN A 187 -4.62 -0.93 -2.58
N LEU A 188 -4.43 -0.10 -1.57
CA LEU A 188 -5.49 0.35 -0.68
C LEU A 188 -5.19 1.73 -0.08
N VAL A 189 -6.25 2.43 0.28
CA VAL A 189 -6.18 3.73 0.96
C VAL A 189 -7.16 3.74 2.12
N GLY A 190 -6.66 3.98 3.34
CA GLY A 190 -7.49 4.17 4.52
C GLY A 190 -7.71 5.64 4.80
N ILE A 191 -8.97 6.02 4.94
CA ILE A 191 -9.41 7.38 5.22
C ILE A 191 -10.55 7.38 6.26
N PRO A 192 -10.66 8.40 7.11
CA PRO A 192 -11.79 8.52 8.02
C PRO A 192 -13.12 8.54 7.29
N GLY A 193 -14.06 7.66 7.67
CA GLY A 193 -15.38 7.53 7.04
C GLY A 193 -15.39 6.77 5.69
N GLY A 194 -14.25 6.26 5.26
CA GLY A 194 -14.13 5.41 4.07
C GLY A 194 -14.74 6.03 2.82
N LYS A 195 -15.52 5.24 2.07
CA LYS A 195 -16.16 5.67 0.81
C LYS A 195 -17.13 6.84 0.96
N ASN A 196 -17.67 7.06 2.15
CA ASN A 196 -18.65 8.12 2.42
C ASN A 196 -17.97 9.44 2.80
N SER A 197 -16.67 9.43 2.91
CA SER A 197 -15.84 10.58 3.23
C SER A 197 -15.66 11.51 2.04
N PRO A 198 -15.54 12.84 2.26
CA PRO A 198 -15.15 13.76 1.20
C PRO A 198 -13.77 13.47 0.60
N TYR A 199 -12.90 12.77 1.34
CA TYR A 199 -11.59 12.35 0.86
C TYR A 199 -11.68 11.31 -0.28
N ALA A 200 -12.74 10.51 -0.34
CA ALA A 200 -12.96 9.55 -1.43
C ALA A 200 -13.09 10.24 -2.79
N GLU A 201 -13.76 11.40 -2.85
CA GLU A 201 -13.83 12.20 -4.08
C GLU A 201 -12.47 12.81 -4.45
N LEU A 202 -11.67 13.18 -3.45
CA LEU A 202 -10.31 13.72 -3.69
C LEU A 202 -9.38 12.66 -4.27
N LEU A 203 -9.51 11.39 -3.87
CA LEU A 203 -8.77 10.28 -4.49
C LEU A 203 -9.10 10.15 -5.99
N VAL A 204 -10.38 10.18 -6.34
CA VAL A 204 -10.80 10.13 -7.74
C VAL A 204 -10.25 11.31 -8.53
N LYS A 205 -10.35 12.52 -7.97
CA LYS A 205 -9.80 13.73 -8.61
C LYS A 205 -8.29 13.65 -8.79
N ALA A 206 -7.57 13.10 -7.83
CA ALA A 206 -6.12 12.90 -7.92
C ALA A 206 -5.74 11.90 -9.01
N SER A 207 -6.47 10.78 -9.14
CA SER A 207 -6.28 9.82 -10.22
C SER A 207 -6.48 10.46 -11.59
N VAL A 208 -7.58 11.19 -11.78
CA VAL A 208 -7.85 11.91 -13.03
C VAL A 208 -6.74 12.92 -13.35
N ALA A 209 -6.32 13.71 -12.36
CA ALA A 209 -5.27 14.71 -12.52
C ALA A 209 -3.90 14.12 -12.91
N THR A 210 -3.65 12.85 -12.54
CA THR A 210 -2.41 12.13 -12.85
C THR A 210 -2.51 11.20 -14.06
N GLY A 211 -3.61 11.23 -14.80
CA GLY A 211 -3.81 10.46 -16.03
C GLY A 211 -4.75 9.27 -15.93
N ASP A 212 -5.67 9.30 -14.97
CA ASP A 212 -6.72 8.26 -14.76
C ASP A 212 -6.13 6.85 -14.56
N LYS A 213 -5.09 6.80 -13.71
CA LYS A 213 -4.29 5.60 -13.50
C LYS A 213 -4.96 4.55 -12.61
N LEU A 214 -5.86 4.99 -11.71
CA LEU A 214 -6.49 4.14 -10.71
C LEU A 214 -8.00 4.29 -10.71
N ASP A 215 -8.67 3.16 -10.60
CA ASP A 215 -10.08 3.03 -10.20
C ASP A 215 -10.13 2.80 -8.68
N PHE A 216 -11.14 3.37 -8.00
CA PHE A 216 -11.31 3.18 -6.56
C PHE A 216 -12.51 2.31 -6.24
N ALA A 217 -12.29 1.31 -5.41
CA ALA A 217 -13.29 0.35 -4.98
C ALA A 217 -13.46 0.39 -3.45
N VAL A 218 -14.62 -0.01 -2.95
CA VAL A 218 -14.81 -0.20 -1.50
C VAL A 218 -14.10 -1.46 -1.06
N GLY A 219 -13.19 -1.35 -0.09
CA GLY A 219 -12.52 -2.50 0.49
C GLY A 219 -13.43 -3.29 1.44
N LYS A 220 -13.15 -4.57 1.59
CA LYS A 220 -13.94 -5.55 2.39
C LYS A 220 -13.08 -6.32 3.38
N GLY A 221 -11.77 -6.08 3.41
CA GLY A 221 -10.84 -6.77 4.32
C GLY A 221 -10.35 -8.14 3.85
N ASP A 222 -10.78 -8.59 2.68
CA ASP A 222 -10.31 -9.82 2.01
C ASP A 222 -10.10 -9.60 0.51
N ASP A 223 -9.79 -8.35 0.17
CA ASP A 223 -9.64 -7.90 -1.20
C ASP A 223 -8.39 -8.52 -1.82
N ARG A 224 -8.49 -8.80 -3.13
CA ARG A 224 -7.36 -9.31 -3.91
C ARG A 224 -6.54 -8.17 -4.47
N ASP A 225 -5.29 -8.45 -4.81
CA ASP A 225 -4.49 -7.54 -5.63
C ASP A 225 -5.05 -7.53 -7.06
N VAL A 226 -5.64 -6.40 -7.44
CA VAL A 226 -6.24 -6.19 -8.76
C VAL A 226 -5.53 -5.00 -9.40
N PRO A 227 -4.90 -5.19 -10.56
CA PRO A 227 -4.27 -4.09 -11.29
C PRO A 227 -5.24 -2.93 -11.53
N LYS A 228 -4.74 -1.73 -11.43
CA LYS A 228 -5.52 -0.48 -11.60
C LYS A 228 -6.61 -0.21 -10.54
N VAL A 229 -6.82 -1.11 -9.58
CA VAL A 229 -7.83 -0.91 -8.52
C VAL A 229 -7.14 -0.64 -7.18
N SER A 230 -7.54 0.44 -6.51
CA SER A 230 -7.18 0.71 -5.13
C SER A 230 -8.41 0.68 -4.24
N PHE A 231 -8.33 0.00 -3.09
CA PHE A 231 -9.47 -0.22 -2.21
C PHE A 231 -9.54 0.88 -1.14
N ILE A 232 -10.69 1.54 -1.05
CA ILE A 232 -10.96 2.53 0.01
C ILE A 232 -11.43 1.79 1.25
N MET A 233 -10.72 2.02 2.35
CA MET A 233 -11.00 1.48 3.68
C MET A 233 -11.42 2.60 4.62
N ASP A 234 -12.34 2.31 5.54
CA ASP A 234 -12.61 3.20 6.67
C ASP A 234 -11.59 2.94 7.77
N THR A 235 -10.81 3.95 8.17
CA THR A 235 -9.80 3.79 9.22
C THR A 235 -10.37 3.41 10.58
N ALA A 236 -11.64 3.69 10.84
CA ALA A 236 -12.33 3.28 12.07
C ALA A 236 -12.63 1.77 12.09
N GLU A 237 -12.93 1.17 10.92
CA GLU A 237 -13.21 -0.26 10.78
C GLU A 237 -11.94 -1.07 10.50
N TYR A 238 -11.01 -0.48 9.75
CA TYR A 238 -9.74 -1.09 9.34
C TYR A 238 -8.56 -0.22 9.78
N PRO A 239 -8.23 -0.20 11.08
CA PRO A 239 -7.10 0.59 11.57
C PRO A 239 -5.76 0.08 11.02
N SER A 240 -4.77 0.95 10.99
CA SER A 240 -3.38 0.57 10.71
C SER A 240 -2.64 0.17 11.98
N PHE A 241 -1.73 -0.77 11.83
CA PHE A 241 -0.83 -1.26 12.88
C PHE A 241 0.61 -0.97 12.46
N VAL A 242 1.35 -0.26 13.29
CA VAL A 242 2.75 0.10 13.00
C VAL A 242 3.60 -1.16 12.96
N ALA A 243 4.42 -1.29 11.91
CA ALA A 243 5.34 -2.39 11.75
C ALA A 243 6.56 -2.25 12.70
N GLU A 244 7.30 -3.34 12.83
CA GLU A 244 8.49 -3.44 13.67
C GLU A 244 9.57 -2.42 13.23
N GLN A 245 10.43 -2.05 14.17
CA GLN A 245 11.47 -1.05 13.94
C GLN A 245 12.36 -1.36 12.72
N TYR A 246 12.65 -2.63 12.47
CA TYR A 246 13.42 -3.07 11.30
C TYR A 246 12.83 -2.59 9.98
N HIS A 247 11.50 -2.54 9.89
CA HIS A 247 10.80 -2.14 8.67
C HIS A 247 10.65 -0.62 8.52
N GLN A 248 11.00 0.15 9.54
CA GLN A 248 10.89 1.60 9.48
C GLN A 248 12.08 2.24 8.78
N PHE A 249 11.81 3.09 7.81
CA PHE A 249 12.82 3.87 7.07
C PHE A 249 13.95 2.99 6.48
N HIS A 250 13.56 1.80 6.03
CA HIS A 250 14.48 0.82 5.46
C HIS A 250 14.91 1.25 4.05
N ASP A 251 16.09 0.80 3.62
CA ASP A 251 16.53 0.97 2.24
C ASP A 251 15.54 0.33 1.27
N GLY A 252 15.49 0.87 0.04
CA GLY A 252 14.65 0.33 -1.01
C GLY A 252 14.94 -1.14 -1.31
N PHE A 253 13.96 -1.81 -1.89
CA PHE A 253 14.03 -3.24 -2.21
C PHE A 253 14.89 -3.53 -3.45
N ASN A 254 15.09 -2.54 -4.31
CA ASN A 254 15.81 -2.73 -5.57
C ASN A 254 17.32 -2.54 -5.37
N TRP A 255 18.13 -3.39 -5.99
CA TRP A 255 19.57 -3.24 -6.04
C TRP A 255 19.93 -1.86 -6.62
N GLY A 256 20.59 -1.03 -5.80
CA GLY A 256 21.00 0.33 -6.19
C GLY A 256 20.06 1.44 -5.71
N GLU A 257 18.98 1.14 -5.02
CA GLU A 257 18.19 2.11 -4.26
C GLU A 257 18.80 2.31 -2.86
N ASP A 258 19.97 2.93 -2.82
CA ASP A 258 20.56 3.34 -1.54
C ASP A 258 19.96 4.69 -1.15
N TYR A 259 19.02 4.68 -0.19
CA TYR A 259 18.51 5.92 0.39
C TYR A 259 19.57 6.59 1.26
N PRO A 260 19.50 7.93 1.44
CA PRO A 260 20.46 8.63 2.28
C PRO A 260 20.52 8.05 3.70
N LYS A 261 21.72 7.92 4.27
CA LYS A 261 21.92 7.44 5.65
C LYS A 261 21.12 8.24 6.69
N SER A 262 20.83 9.52 6.41
CA SER A 262 19.94 10.35 7.24
C SER A 262 18.53 9.77 7.30
N TYR A 263 18.00 9.28 6.18
CA TYR A 263 16.71 8.59 6.13
C TYR A 263 16.73 7.31 6.95
N ASN A 264 17.69 6.41 6.72
CA ASN A 264 17.75 5.12 7.44
C ASN A 264 17.96 5.29 8.95
N SER A 265 18.57 6.39 9.39
CA SER A 265 18.78 6.68 10.80
C SER A 265 17.50 7.11 11.54
N LEU A 266 16.41 7.44 10.83
CA LEU A 266 15.17 7.91 11.43
C LEU A 266 14.52 6.87 12.34
N ALA A 267 14.56 5.58 12.00
CA ALA A 267 14.04 4.50 12.86
C ALA A 267 14.66 4.55 14.26
N ALA A 268 15.99 4.59 14.33
CA ALA A 268 16.71 4.66 15.59
C ALA A 268 16.45 5.99 16.33
N ALA A 269 16.30 7.10 15.60
CA ALA A 269 16.01 8.41 16.19
C ALA A 269 14.63 8.44 16.85
N PHE A 270 13.60 7.88 16.20
CA PHE A 270 12.25 7.79 16.78
C PHE A 270 12.17 6.79 17.94
N ALA A 271 12.80 5.62 17.82
CA ALA A 271 12.89 4.67 18.93
C ALA A 271 13.54 5.28 20.17
N LYS A 272 14.62 6.08 19.99
CA LYS A 272 15.26 6.81 21.09
C LYS A 272 14.35 7.85 21.73
N LYS A 273 13.39 8.41 21.01
CA LYS A 273 12.37 9.32 21.53
C LYS A 273 11.25 8.58 22.27
N GLY A 274 11.28 7.25 22.32
CA GLY A 274 10.30 6.42 23.01
C GLY A 274 9.14 5.96 22.14
N GLU A 275 9.26 6.03 20.83
CA GLU A 275 8.24 5.48 19.93
C GLU A 275 8.26 3.95 20.00
N ASP A 276 7.10 3.33 20.19
CA ASP A 276 6.95 1.87 20.24
C ASP A 276 6.64 1.33 18.83
N PHE A 277 7.65 0.78 18.19
CA PHE A 277 7.54 0.10 16.91
C PHE A 277 7.21 -1.38 17.11
N GLY A 278 6.04 -1.72 17.57
CA GLY A 278 5.58 -3.09 17.69
C GLY A 278 6.58 -4.09 18.29
N LYS A 279 6.16 -4.88 19.25
CA LYS A 279 6.99 -5.96 19.83
C LYS A 279 6.49 -7.29 19.31
N CYS A 280 7.17 -7.83 18.33
CA CYS A 280 6.83 -9.09 17.70
C CYS A 280 7.85 -10.18 18.01
N PRO A 281 7.47 -11.47 17.97
CA PRO A 281 8.42 -12.55 18.15
C PRO A 281 9.53 -12.46 17.10
N ASN A 282 10.77 -12.52 17.53
CA ASN A 282 11.89 -12.67 16.61
C ASN A 282 11.74 -13.95 15.84
N GLY A 283 11.69 -13.87 14.51
CA GLY A 283 11.67 -15.05 13.65
C GLY A 283 12.90 -15.91 13.93
N LEU A 284 12.75 -17.23 13.96
CA LEU A 284 13.81 -18.21 14.22
C LEU A 284 14.93 -18.18 13.16
N ILE A 285 14.74 -17.46 12.08
CA ILE A 285 15.68 -17.30 10.99
C ILE A 285 15.62 -15.83 10.57
N GLY A 286 16.31 -14.97 11.27
CA GLY A 286 16.86 -13.66 10.88
C GLY A 286 16.26 -12.80 9.77
N ILE A 287 15.24 -13.26 9.09
CA ILE A 287 14.44 -12.54 8.12
C ILE A 287 13.13 -12.21 8.82
N GLY A 288 12.99 -11.00 9.21
CA GLY A 288 11.95 -10.59 10.14
C GLY A 288 12.46 -10.60 11.56
N VAL A 289 13.67 -10.18 11.74
CA VAL A 289 14.22 -9.80 13.05
C VAL A 289 13.61 -8.45 13.41
N GLY A 290 12.30 -8.45 13.49
CA GLY A 290 11.57 -7.41 14.13
C GLY A 290 11.97 -7.43 15.58
N GLY A 291 12.58 -6.39 16.07
CA GLY A 291 12.77 -6.19 17.48
C GLY A 291 14.19 -6.38 17.97
N LEU A 292 15.13 -5.77 17.36
CA LEU A 292 16.33 -5.25 18.04
C LEU A 292 16.24 -3.76 18.10
#